data_489b5ab5798c91e430b5c2e709a7babe
#
_entry.id   489b5ab5798c91e430b5c2e709a7babe
#
_cell.length_a   1.000
_cell.length_b   1.000
_cell.length_c   1.000
_cell.angle_alpha   90.00
_cell.angle_beta   90.00
_cell.angle_gamma   90.00
#
_symmetry.space_group_name_H-M   'P 1'
#
loop_
_entity.id
_entity.type
_entity.pdbx_description
1 polymer ?
#
loop_
_entity_poly.entity_id
_entity_poly.type
_entity_poly.pdbx_seq_one_letter_code
_entity_poly.pdbx_strand_id
1 'polypeptide(L)'
;MQHQAEIAIVDANTLSCMGLQTLLEEIIPMATIRVFHSFGELADDTPDMYAHYFVSAQIYFEHTTFFRERHPRAIVLAGGDNLPQLAGVPT
;
A
#
# COMPACT_ATOMS: atom_id res chain seq x y z
N MET A 1 -24.83 6.88 1.37
CA MET A 1 -23.97 6.73 0.72
C MET A 1 -23.02 5.87 1.17
N GLN A 2 -22.54 5.09 0.49
CA GLN A 2 -21.66 4.21 0.81
C GLN A 2 -20.34 4.61 0.64
N HIS A 3 -19.48 4.47 1.44
CA HIS A 3 -18.15 4.74 1.22
C HIS A 3 -17.43 3.51 1.08
N GLN A 4 -16.83 3.26 0.01
CA GLN A 4 -16.02 2.12 -0.16
C GLN A 4 -14.64 2.47 0.27
N ALA A 5 -13.97 1.62 0.96
CA ALA A 5 -12.59 1.85 1.35
C ALA A 5 -11.73 1.87 0.11
N GLU A 6 -10.81 2.78 0.05
CA GLU A 6 -9.86 2.82 -1.04
C GLU A 6 -8.50 2.50 -0.50
N ILE A 7 -7.81 1.60 -1.15
CA ILE A 7 -6.52 1.13 -0.69
C ILE A 7 -5.49 1.35 -1.78
N ALA A 8 -4.35 1.90 -1.42
CA ALA A 8 -3.28 2.14 -2.37
C ALA A 8 -2.17 1.11 -2.13
N ILE A 9 -1.66 0.54 -3.19
CA ILE A 9 -0.48 -0.31 -3.11
C ILE A 9 0.62 0.44 -3.83
N VAL A 10 1.72 0.71 -3.14
CA VAL A 10 2.80 1.52 -3.70
C VAL A 10 4.06 0.69 -3.67
N ASP A 11 4.42 0.08 -4.78
CA ASP A 11 5.56 -0.81 -4.84
C ASP A 11 6.04 -0.88 -6.29
N ALA A 12 7.31 -0.75 -6.49
CA ALA A 12 7.86 -0.82 -7.83
C ALA A 12 7.81 -2.23 -8.40
N ASN A 13 7.66 -3.23 -7.57
CA ASN A 13 7.68 -4.60 -8.04
C ASN A 13 6.30 -5.04 -8.52
N THR A 14 6.17 -5.28 -9.80
CA THR A 14 4.88 -5.60 -10.38
C THR A 14 4.30 -6.90 -9.85
N LEU A 15 5.13 -7.91 -9.66
CA LEU A 15 4.62 -9.17 -9.17
C LEU A 15 4.11 -9.05 -7.74
N SER A 16 4.80 -8.29 -6.92
CA SER A 16 4.35 -8.08 -5.56
C SER A 16 3.01 -7.35 -5.56
N CYS A 17 2.86 -6.38 -6.44
CA CYS A 17 1.62 -5.65 -6.51
C CYS A 17 0.48 -6.55 -6.93
N MET A 18 0.71 -7.40 -7.92
CA MET A 18 -0.34 -8.27 -8.39
C MET A 18 -0.76 -9.27 -7.34
N GLY A 19 0.19 -9.84 -6.64
CA GLY A 19 -0.14 -10.80 -5.62
C GLY A 19 -0.90 -10.18 -4.47
N LEU A 20 -0.45 -9.01 -4.03
CA LEU A 20 -1.11 -8.34 -2.93
C LEU A 20 -2.50 -7.86 -3.35
N GLN A 21 -2.63 -7.35 -4.56
CA GLN A 21 -3.92 -6.90 -5.02
C GLN A 21 -4.91 -8.05 -5.05
N THR A 22 -4.50 -9.20 -5.56
CA THR A 22 -5.39 -10.34 -5.61
C THR A 22 -5.82 -10.76 -4.21
N LEU A 23 -4.87 -10.79 -3.28
CA LEU A 23 -5.18 -11.17 -1.93
C LEU A 23 -6.16 -10.19 -1.29
N LEU A 24 -5.91 -8.90 -1.46
CA LEU A 24 -6.78 -7.90 -0.85
C LEU A 24 -8.17 -7.93 -1.46
N GLU A 25 -8.25 -8.21 -2.75
CA GLU A 25 -9.57 -8.29 -3.36
C GLU A 25 -10.38 -9.46 -2.81
N GLU A 26 -9.71 -10.51 -2.41
CA GLU A 26 -10.41 -11.60 -1.81
C GLU A 26 -10.82 -11.32 -0.38
N ILE A 27 -9.98 -10.63 0.36
CA ILE A 27 -10.28 -10.37 1.75
C ILE A 27 -11.25 -9.23 1.92
N ILE A 28 -11.14 -8.21 1.07
CA ILE A 28 -11.97 -7.03 1.20
C ILE A 28 -12.59 -6.75 -0.16
N PRO A 29 -13.54 -7.54 -0.58
CA PRO A 29 -14.06 -7.43 -1.93
C PRO A 29 -14.74 -6.10 -2.24
N MET A 30 -15.14 -5.37 -1.21
CA MET A 30 -15.78 -4.12 -1.50
C MET A 30 -14.79 -2.97 -1.59
N ALA A 31 -13.52 -3.18 -1.33
CA ALA A 31 -12.55 -2.10 -1.41
C ALA A 31 -12.14 -1.84 -2.84
N THR A 32 -11.79 -0.62 -3.13
CA THR A 32 -11.20 -0.27 -4.42
C THR A 32 -9.71 -0.24 -4.23
N ILE A 33 -8.98 -1.00 -5.04
CA ILE A 33 -7.55 -1.10 -4.88
C ILE A 33 -6.85 -0.47 -6.06
N ARG A 34 -5.96 0.49 -5.78
CA ARG A 34 -5.22 1.13 -6.82
C ARG A 34 -3.76 0.85 -6.64
N VAL A 35 -3.06 0.60 -7.72
CA VAL A 35 -1.67 0.22 -7.67
C VAL A 35 -0.81 1.31 -8.27
N PHE A 36 0.21 1.71 -7.55
CA PHE A 36 1.15 2.72 -8.02
C PHE A 36 2.54 2.12 -7.93
N HIS A 37 3.32 2.30 -8.97
CA HIS A 37 4.66 1.71 -9.00
C HIS A 37 5.74 2.68 -8.57
N SER A 38 5.36 3.88 -8.19
CA SER A 38 6.32 4.84 -7.66
C SER A 38 5.57 5.84 -6.80
N PHE A 39 6.29 6.53 -5.96
CA PHE A 39 5.65 7.55 -5.15
C PHE A 39 5.12 8.67 -6.04
N GLY A 40 5.81 8.95 -7.14
CA GLY A 40 5.34 10.00 -8.04
C GLY A 40 3.96 9.68 -8.59
N GLU A 41 3.70 8.43 -8.92
CA GLU A 41 2.39 8.08 -9.42
C GLU A 41 1.32 8.30 -8.35
N LEU A 42 1.61 7.96 -7.12
CA LEU A 42 0.67 8.19 -6.04
C LEU A 42 0.45 9.68 -5.85
N ALA A 43 1.51 10.45 -5.85
CA ALA A 43 1.40 11.88 -5.62
C ALA A 43 0.59 12.58 -6.70
N ASP A 44 0.66 12.06 -7.92
CA ASP A 44 -0.07 12.67 -9.01
C ASP A 44 -1.55 12.33 -8.99
N ASP A 45 -1.94 11.38 -8.20
CA ASP A 45 -3.32 11.00 -8.18
C ASP A 45 -3.94 11.76 -7.00
N THR A 46 -4.56 11.08 -6.06
CA THR A 46 -5.14 11.75 -4.93
C THR A 46 -4.55 11.13 -3.68
N PRO A 47 -3.35 11.53 -3.34
CA PRO A 47 -2.59 10.81 -2.34
C PRO A 47 -3.23 10.76 -0.95
N ASP A 48 -4.14 11.65 -0.65
CA ASP A 48 -4.72 11.62 0.67
C ASP A 48 -6.01 10.88 0.79
N MET A 49 -6.52 10.30 -0.28
CA MET A 49 -7.83 9.75 -0.16
C MET A 49 -7.87 8.31 0.22
N TYR A 50 -6.76 7.67 0.48
CA TYR A 50 -6.78 6.25 0.72
C TYR A 50 -6.93 5.92 2.18
N ALA A 51 -7.73 4.90 2.47
CA ALA A 51 -7.88 4.44 3.85
C ALA A 51 -6.63 3.76 4.33
N HIS A 52 -5.94 3.07 3.43
CA HIS A 52 -4.71 2.39 3.79
C HIS A 52 -3.73 2.46 2.65
N TYR A 53 -2.43 2.43 2.98
CA TYR A 53 -1.38 2.44 2.01
C TYR A 53 -0.50 1.24 2.29
N PHE A 54 -0.37 0.33 1.34
CA PHE A 54 0.55 -0.78 1.50
C PHE A 54 1.77 -0.40 0.68
N VAL A 55 2.85 -0.05 1.33
CA VAL A 55 3.98 0.55 0.65
C VAL A 55 5.25 -0.26 0.86
N SER A 56 6.06 -0.40 -0.19
CA SER A 56 7.31 -1.14 -0.05
C SER A 56 8.23 -0.41 0.91
N ALA A 57 9.10 -1.15 1.55
CA ALA A 57 10.02 -0.56 2.51
C ALA A 57 10.88 0.51 1.86
N GLN A 58 11.32 0.25 0.62
CA GLN A 58 12.16 1.22 -0.03
C GLN A 58 11.45 2.53 -0.26
N ILE A 59 10.24 2.49 -0.77
CA ILE A 59 9.51 3.72 -1.04
C ILE A 59 9.15 4.40 0.28
N TYR A 60 8.83 3.63 1.29
CA TYR A 60 8.55 4.22 2.58
C TYR A 60 9.74 5.00 3.10
N PHE A 61 10.93 4.41 3.00
CA PHE A 61 12.09 5.11 3.53
C PHE A 61 12.46 6.32 2.69
N GLU A 62 12.15 6.31 1.42
CA GLU A 62 12.45 7.45 0.59
C GLU A 62 11.47 8.59 0.82
N HIS A 63 10.30 8.31 1.33
CA HIS A 63 9.28 9.33 1.54
C HIS A 63 8.69 9.22 2.94
N THR A 64 9.57 9.13 3.91
CA THR A 64 9.18 8.86 5.27
C THR A 64 8.20 9.87 5.83
N THR A 65 8.43 11.13 5.55
CA THR A 65 7.56 12.17 6.11
C THR A 65 6.13 11.98 5.67
N PHE A 66 5.93 11.70 4.39
CA PHE A 66 4.58 11.54 3.88
C PHE A 66 3.88 10.40 4.60
N PHE A 67 4.55 9.25 4.71
CA PHE A 67 3.88 8.09 5.27
C PHE A 67 3.77 8.15 6.79
N ARG A 68 4.70 8.82 7.43
CA ARG A 68 4.58 8.94 8.87
C ARG A 68 3.43 9.83 9.27
N GLU A 69 3.16 10.84 8.48
CA GLU A 69 2.03 11.68 8.78
C GLU A 69 0.72 10.93 8.61
N ARG A 70 0.75 9.85 7.87
CA ARG A 70 -0.46 9.09 7.65
C ARG A 70 -0.46 7.77 8.40
N HIS A 71 0.45 7.62 9.34
CA HIS A 71 0.46 6.51 10.21
C HIS A 71 -0.80 6.62 11.04
N PRO A 72 -1.55 5.67 11.33
CA PRO A 72 -1.24 4.28 11.12
C PRO A 72 -1.86 3.70 9.84
N ARG A 73 -2.20 4.51 8.93
CA ARG A 73 -2.79 3.98 7.71
C ARG A 73 -1.73 3.39 6.78
N ALA A 74 -0.46 3.66 6.99
CA ALA A 74 0.57 3.16 6.12
C ALA A 74 1.11 1.85 6.66
N ILE A 75 1.11 0.82 5.85
CA ILE A 75 1.59 -0.48 6.23
C ILE A 75 2.79 -0.80 5.37
N VAL A 76 3.93 -1.01 6.01
CA VAL A 76 5.16 -1.22 5.29
C VAL A 76 5.29 -2.68 4.95
N LEU A 77 5.55 -2.99 3.69
CA LEU A 77 5.67 -4.37 3.27
C LEU A 77 7.11 -4.83 3.45
N ALA A 78 7.28 -6.01 3.94
CA ALA A 78 8.60 -6.55 4.12
C ALA A 78 9.15 -6.81 2.78
N GLY A 79 10.34 -6.65 2.62
CA GLY A 79 10.84 -6.79 1.36
C GLY A 79 11.14 -8.06 0.97
N GLY A 80 11.30 -8.17 -0.09
CA GLY A 80 11.80 -9.24 -0.65
C GLY A 80 11.43 -10.53 -0.49
N ASP A 81 12.27 -11.29 -0.17
CA ASP A 81 12.05 -12.56 -0.25
C ASP A 81 11.20 -13.10 0.74
N ASN A 82 10.96 -12.58 1.71
CA ASN A 82 10.30 -13.19 2.64
C ASN A 82 9.04 -12.96 2.69
N LEU A 83 8.42 -13.22 2.32
CA LEU A 83 7.24 -13.03 2.22
C LEU A 83 6.48 -12.81 3.19
N PRO A 84 5.69 -13.02 3.14
CA PRO A 84 4.61 -12.63 3.70
C PRO A 84 4.60 -12.40 5.06
N GLN A 85 5.42 -12.15 5.56
CA GLN A 85 5.44 -11.85 6.70
C GLN A 85 4.79 -10.69 6.81
N LEU A 86 3.80 -10.40 6.67
CA LEU A 86 3.21 -9.28 6.71
C LEU A 86 3.73 -8.50 7.67
N ALA A 87 4.39 -7.84 7.31
CA ALA A 87 5.10 -7.06 8.03
C ALA A 87 4.38 -6.38 9.01
N GLY A 88 3.42 -6.07 8.85
CA GLY A 88 2.88 -5.25 9.71
C GLY A 88 2.94 -5.73 10.99
N VAL A 89 3.14 -6.81 11.01
CA VAL A 89 3.16 -7.30 12.05
C VAL A 89 4.06 -6.79 12.78
N PRO A 90 3.85 -6.29 13.58
CA PRO A 90 4.64 -5.65 14.25
C PRO A 90 5.49 -6.23 14.71
N THR A 91 5.71 -6.38 14.55
CA THR A 91 6.57 -6.65 14.88
C THR A 91 6.99 -6.14 15.43
#